data_b9da8541bf0eb45201ea67130e805d47
#
_entry.id   b9da8541bf0eb45201ea67130e805d47
#
_cell.length_a   1.000
_cell.length_b   1.000
_cell.length_c   1.000
_cell.angle_alpha   90.00
_cell.angle_beta   90.00
_cell.angle_gamma   90.00
#
_symmetry.space_group_name_H-M   'P 1'
#
loop_
_entity.id
_entity.type
_entity.pdbx_description
1 polymer ?
#
loop_
_entity_poly.entity_id
_entity_poly.type
_entity_poly.pdbx_seq_one_letter_code
_entity_poly.pdbx_strand_id
1 'polypeptide(L)'
;MSLKKTITAIGLLATVSLLSVSSMAKSINPKELKQTLSQKGDIEGIQELPVENLMLVKTKSGQTYFVSKNGRFVFQGQLVDTWFRRTIDELSEARNAHRVPLEKMGVKLDELATLSFGNQDIPKQATIFVDPNCGYCHALFNKIQQSPEKYNVDFVLTAMLGSQSLLESKRLNCAVDKSKAVIDLMNKTKLATEMREDCDAKAVQKAPIVMGLLEARGTPFLVREDGLTFNGLPSDFDAWLEME
;
A
#
# COMPACT_ATOMS: atom_id res chain seq x y z
N MET A 1 -39.72 53.09 -58.27
CA MET A 1 -38.25 53.04 -58.35
C MET A 1 -37.74 52.22 -57.24
N SER A 2 -37.39 50.99 -57.57
CA SER A 2 -36.97 49.95 -56.58
C SER A 2 -35.50 49.63 -56.80
N LEU A 3 -34.66 49.85 -55.81
CA LEU A 3 -33.23 49.54 -55.88
C LEU A 3 -33.00 48.17 -55.11
N LYS A 4 -32.77 47.15 -55.85
CA LYS A 4 -32.36 45.88 -55.33
C LYS A 4 -30.85 45.92 -54.94
N LYS A 5 -30.52 45.74 -53.66
CA LYS A 5 -29.16 45.54 -53.23
C LYS A 5 -28.88 44.07 -53.15
N THR A 6 -28.00 43.61 -54.02
CA THR A 6 -27.43 42.25 -53.99
C THR A 6 -26.32 42.16 -52.95
N ILE A 7 -26.46 41.30 -51.95
CA ILE A 7 -25.43 40.99 -50.99
C ILE A 7 -24.76 39.70 -51.43
N THR A 8 -23.50 39.81 -51.84
CA THR A 8 -22.63 38.68 -52.15
C THR A 8 -22.03 38.12 -50.87
N ALA A 9 -22.43 36.94 -50.43
CA ALA A 9 -21.83 36.25 -49.31
C ALA A 9 -20.58 35.47 -49.78
N ILE A 10 -19.42 35.92 -49.33
CA ILE A 10 -18.16 35.21 -49.54
C ILE A 10 -18.06 34.17 -48.40
N GLY A 11 -18.29 32.91 -48.75
CA GLY A 11 -18.09 31.82 -47.80
C GLY A 11 -16.61 31.46 -47.65
N LEU A 12 -16.08 31.75 -46.48
CA LEU A 12 -14.73 31.32 -46.10
C LEU A 12 -14.81 29.86 -45.59
N LEU A 13 -14.48 28.89 -46.43
CA LEU A 13 -14.29 27.49 -46.00
C LEU A 13 -12.96 27.40 -45.24
N ALA A 14 -13.03 27.38 -43.91
CA ALA A 14 -11.92 27.00 -43.07
C ALA A 14 -11.78 25.48 -43.10
N THR A 15 -10.84 24.93 -43.86
CA THR A 15 -10.44 23.55 -43.81
C THR A 15 -9.66 23.30 -42.52
N VAL A 16 -10.33 22.76 -41.53
CA VAL A 16 -9.66 22.23 -40.31
C VAL A 16 -8.95 20.93 -40.70
N SER A 17 -7.66 21.02 -40.94
CA SER A 17 -6.78 19.84 -41.09
C SER A 17 -6.65 19.17 -39.74
N LEU A 18 -7.40 18.09 -39.52
CA LEU A 18 -7.17 17.15 -38.43
C LEU A 18 -5.83 16.47 -38.65
N LEU A 19 -4.77 16.99 -38.03
CA LEU A 19 -3.51 16.30 -37.87
C LEU A 19 -3.77 15.15 -36.87
N SER A 20 -4.12 13.99 -37.39
CA SER A 20 -4.11 12.73 -36.63
C SER A 20 -2.66 12.42 -36.28
N VAL A 21 -2.25 12.76 -35.06
CA VAL A 21 -1.00 12.27 -34.48
C VAL A 21 -1.21 10.77 -34.19
N SER A 22 -0.93 9.96 -35.19
CA SER A 22 -0.79 8.51 -34.98
C SER A 22 0.46 8.29 -34.14
N SER A 23 0.29 8.15 -32.83
CA SER A 23 1.31 7.61 -31.94
C SER A 23 1.57 6.15 -32.39
N MET A 24 2.50 5.97 -33.32
CA MET A 24 2.98 4.64 -33.67
C MET A 24 3.71 4.09 -32.46
N ALA A 25 3.11 3.15 -31.77
CA ALA A 25 3.80 2.34 -30.79
C ALA A 25 5.01 1.70 -31.51
N LYS A 26 6.21 2.15 -31.16
CA LYS A 26 7.46 1.65 -31.73
C LYS A 26 7.56 0.16 -31.39
N SER A 27 7.54 -0.73 -32.39
CA SER A 27 7.66 -2.15 -32.16
C SER A 27 9.03 -2.45 -31.51
N ILE A 28 9.00 -3.18 -30.40
CA ILE A 28 10.22 -3.59 -29.71
C ILE A 28 10.96 -4.62 -30.58
N ASN A 29 12.22 -4.35 -30.90
CA ASN A 29 13.09 -5.35 -31.51
C ASN A 29 13.67 -6.24 -30.41
N PRO A 30 13.34 -7.55 -30.34
CA PRO A 30 13.82 -8.43 -29.26
C PRO A 30 15.34 -8.55 -29.17
N LYS A 31 16.05 -8.38 -30.27
CA LYS A 31 17.53 -8.45 -30.28
C LYS A 31 18.15 -7.19 -29.67
N GLU A 32 17.65 -6.01 -30.06
CA GLU A 32 18.11 -4.73 -29.49
C GLU A 32 17.78 -4.65 -28.00
N LEU A 33 16.59 -5.09 -27.62
CA LEU A 33 16.17 -5.11 -26.22
C LEU A 33 17.08 -6.02 -25.38
N LYS A 34 17.37 -7.24 -25.86
CA LYS A 34 18.27 -8.17 -25.17
C LYS A 34 19.67 -7.56 -25.03
N GLN A 35 20.14 -6.85 -26.03
CA GLN A 35 21.45 -6.18 -26.01
C GLN A 35 21.45 -5.04 -24.99
N THR A 36 20.45 -4.17 -24.99
CA THR A 36 20.30 -3.07 -24.02
C THR A 36 20.23 -3.58 -22.59
N LEU A 37 19.42 -4.59 -22.32
CA LEU A 37 19.24 -5.17 -20.97
C LEU A 37 20.46 -5.99 -20.51
N SER A 38 21.30 -6.49 -21.43
CA SER A 38 22.53 -7.22 -21.07
C SER A 38 23.74 -6.31 -20.85
N GLN A 39 23.71 -5.07 -21.32
CA GLN A 39 24.77 -4.08 -21.11
C GLN A 39 24.50 -3.29 -19.82
N LYS A 40 25.12 -3.72 -18.71
CA LYS A 40 25.00 -3.02 -17.41
C LYS A 40 25.30 -1.52 -17.49
N GLY A 41 26.05 -1.06 -18.50
CA GLY A 41 26.38 0.35 -18.71
C GLY A 41 25.20 1.22 -19.13
N ASP A 42 24.16 0.66 -19.73
CA ASP A 42 22.99 1.40 -20.26
C ASP A 42 21.83 1.44 -19.30
N ILE A 43 21.88 0.70 -18.21
CA ILE A 43 20.83 0.70 -17.17
C ILE A 43 21.15 1.81 -16.16
N GLU A 44 20.17 2.67 -15.92
CA GLU A 44 20.16 3.67 -14.86
C GLU A 44 19.83 3.03 -13.52
N GLY A 45 18.78 2.22 -13.48
CA GLY A 45 18.36 1.51 -12.29
C GLY A 45 17.29 0.46 -12.55
N ILE A 46 17.10 -0.37 -11.52
CA ILE A 46 16.09 -1.43 -11.48
C ILE A 46 15.34 -1.29 -10.15
N GLN A 47 14.02 -1.29 -10.20
CA GLN A 47 13.17 -1.23 -9.03
C GLN A 47 12.12 -2.34 -9.09
N GLU A 48 12.00 -3.11 -8.01
CA GLU A 48 10.91 -4.07 -7.85
C GLU A 48 9.58 -3.32 -7.69
N LEU A 49 8.52 -3.85 -8.27
CA LEU A 49 7.16 -3.31 -8.17
C LEU A 49 6.33 -4.13 -7.17
N PRO A 50 5.30 -3.56 -6.55
CA PRO A 50 4.36 -4.29 -5.69
C PRO A 50 3.40 -5.16 -6.51
N VAL A 51 3.88 -5.72 -7.59
CA VAL A 51 3.21 -6.69 -8.46
C VAL A 51 4.09 -7.91 -8.49
N GLU A 52 3.53 -9.07 -8.26
CA GLU A 52 4.31 -10.30 -8.14
C GLU A 52 5.19 -10.53 -9.37
N ASN A 53 6.49 -10.71 -9.11
CA ASN A 53 7.50 -10.99 -10.13
C ASN A 53 7.69 -9.93 -11.23
N LEU A 54 7.37 -8.66 -10.97
CA LEU A 54 7.54 -7.57 -11.94
C LEU A 54 8.56 -6.53 -11.42
N MET A 55 9.44 -6.08 -12.31
CA MET A 55 10.43 -5.05 -12.05
C MET A 55 10.30 -3.93 -13.09
N LEU A 56 10.52 -2.69 -12.68
CA LEU A 56 10.76 -1.55 -13.57
C LEU A 56 12.26 -1.45 -13.82
N VAL A 57 12.65 -1.37 -15.09
CA VAL A 57 14.02 -1.14 -15.53
C VAL A 57 14.07 0.18 -16.28
N LYS A 58 14.83 1.14 -15.75
CA LYS A 58 15.09 2.44 -16.38
C LYS A 58 16.45 2.42 -17.07
N THR A 59 16.51 2.93 -18.30
CA THR A 59 17.76 3.10 -19.04
C THR A 59 18.26 4.54 -18.97
N LYS A 60 19.56 4.74 -19.14
CA LYS A 60 20.15 6.09 -19.21
C LYS A 60 19.64 6.92 -20.39
N SER A 61 19.08 6.28 -21.42
CA SER A 61 18.38 6.95 -22.52
C SER A 61 16.95 7.38 -22.18
N GLY A 62 16.50 7.16 -20.94
CA GLY A 62 15.18 7.54 -20.46
C GLY A 62 14.05 6.55 -20.82
N GLN A 63 14.38 5.40 -21.38
CA GLN A 63 13.38 4.38 -21.70
C GLN A 63 13.03 3.56 -20.45
N THR A 64 11.75 3.23 -20.32
CA THR A 64 11.25 2.37 -19.23
C THR A 64 10.76 1.04 -19.80
N TYR A 65 11.17 -0.02 -19.14
CA TYR A 65 10.74 -1.39 -19.41
C TYR A 65 10.22 -2.04 -18.16
N PHE A 66 9.22 -2.90 -18.30
CA PHE A 66 8.73 -3.77 -17.24
C PHE A 66 9.19 -5.18 -17.53
N VAL A 67 9.93 -5.77 -16.60
CA VAL A 67 10.62 -7.05 -16.81
C VAL A 67 10.20 -8.03 -15.73
N SER A 68 9.79 -9.25 -16.13
CA SER A 68 9.54 -10.30 -15.15
C SER A 68 10.84 -10.66 -14.41
N LYS A 69 10.74 -10.99 -13.11
CA LYS A 69 11.89 -11.28 -12.23
C LYS A 69 12.83 -12.38 -12.77
N ASN A 70 12.29 -13.31 -13.55
CA ASN A 70 13.08 -14.33 -14.24
C ASN A 70 13.68 -13.86 -15.58
N GLY A 71 13.47 -12.61 -15.97
CA GLY A 71 14.00 -12.02 -17.22
C GLY A 71 13.34 -12.52 -18.50
N ARG A 72 12.32 -13.39 -18.40
CA ARG A 72 11.72 -14.03 -19.60
C ARG A 72 10.80 -13.09 -20.37
N PHE A 73 10.05 -12.25 -19.68
CA PHE A 73 9.06 -11.37 -20.31
C PHE A 73 9.47 -9.92 -20.11
N VAL A 74 9.33 -9.15 -21.18
CA VAL A 74 9.59 -7.71 -21.17
C VAL A 74 8.41 -7.01 -21.82
N PHE A 75 7.91 -5.98 -21.15
CA PHE A 75 6.84 -5.11 -21.61
C PHE A 75 7.39 -3.71 -21.82
N GLN A 76 6.91 -3.04 -22.85
CA GLN A 76 7.09 -1.60 -23.03
C GLN A 76 5.70 -0.98 -23.16
N GLY A 77 5.45 0.05 -22.37
CA GLY A 77 4.15 0.71 -22.30
C GLY A 77 4.02 1.54 -21.04
N GLN A 78 2.79 1.85 -20.67
CA GLN A 78 2.47 2.57 -19.44
C GLN A 78 1.95 1.59 -18.39
N LEU A 79 2.50 1.69 -17.19
CA LEU A 79 1.93 1.08 -15.99
C LEU A 79 1.18 2.15 -15.22
N VAL A 80 -0.10 1.92 -14.96
CA VAL A 80 -0.96 2.87 -14.24
C VAL A 80 -1.35 2.28 -12.90
N ASP A 81 -1.00 2.99 -11.84
CA ASP A 81 -1.51 2.75 -10.51
C ASP A 81 -2.92 3.35 -10.42
N THR A 82 -3.94 2.51 -10.47
CA THR A 82 -5.34 2.96 -10.49
C THR A 82 -5.83 3.44 -9.13
N TRP A 83 -5.19 3.05 -8.02
CA TRP A 83 -5.52 3.51 -6.68
C TRP A 83 -5.09 4.96 -6.49
N PHE A 84 -3.87 5.28 -6.91
CA PHE A 84 -3.31 6.64 -6.79
C PHE A 84 -3.45 7.47 -8.05
N ARG A 85 -4.05 6.92 -9.13
CA ARG A 85 -4.30 7.60 -10.42
C ARG A 85 -3.05 8.25 -10.99
N ARG A 86 -1.95 7.51 -10.98
CA ARG A 86 -0.64 7.96 -11.47
C ARG A 86 -0.03 6.94 -12.42
N THR A 87 0.82 7.41 -13.31
CA THR A 87 1.67 6.54 -14.16
C THR A 87 2.94 6.21 -13.37
N ILE A 88 3.41 4.98 -13.51
CA ILE A 88 4.69 4.53 -12.94
C ILE A 88 5.67 4.34 -14.09
N ASP A 89 6.53 5.33 -14.31
CA ASP A 89 7.54 5.34 -15.35
C ASP A 89 8.94 5.77 -14.85
N GLU A 90 9.03 6.16 -13.56
CA GLU A 90 10.27 6.52 -12.89
C GLU A 90 10.59 5.58 -11.72
N LEU A 91 11.90 5.44 -11.41
CA LEU A 91 12.37 4.61 -10.30
C LEU A 91 11.80 5.05 -8.94
N SER A 92 11.65 6.37 -8.74
CA SER A 92 11.07 6.95 -7.53
C SER A 92 9.59 6.57 -7.37
N GLU A 93 8.83 6.58 -8.46
CA GLU A 93 7.42 6.19 -8.46
C GLU A 93 7.26 4.69 -8.21
N ALA A 94 8.14 3.87 -8.79
CA ALA A 94 8.16 2.44 -8.54
C ALA A 94 8.47 2.13 -7.05
N ARG A 95 9.40 2.86 -6.42
CA ARG A 95 9.64 2.76 -4.96
C ARG A 95 8.40 3.18 -4.17
N ASN A 96 7.80 4.29 -4.52
CA ASN A 96 6.60 4.80 -3.85
C ASN A 96 5.36 3.94 -4.09
N ALA A 97 5.35 3.08 -5.11
CA ALA A 97 4.25 2.15 -5.34
C ALA A 97 4.10 1.10 -4.22
N HIS A 98 5.17 0.81 -3.48
CA HIS A 98 5.12 -0.04 -2.28
C HIS A 98 4.48 0.63 -1.07
N ARG A 99 4.17 1.94 -1.14
CA ARG A 99 3.53 2.68 -0.06
C ARG A 99 2.03 2.73 -0.28
N VAL A 100 1.29 2.18 0.66
CA VAL A 100 -0.17 2.05 0.56
C VAL A 100 -0.82 2.69 1.79
N PRO A 101 -0.99 4.03 1.81
CA PRO A 101 -1.61 4.73 2.92
C PRO A 101 -3.06 4.28 3.08
N LEU A 102 -3.41 3.71 4.23
CA LEU A 102 -4.72 3.12 4.52
C LEU A 102 -5.88 4.10 4.28
N GLU A 103 -5.72 5.35 4.70
CA GLU A 103 -6.74 6.39 4.52
C GLU A 103 -7.08 6.64 3.05
N LYS A 104 -6.06 6.70 2.17
CA LYS A 104 -6.27 6.91 0.73
C LYS A 104 -6.96 5.73 0.05
N MET A 105 -6.86 4.54 0.64
CA MET A 105 -7.60 3.36 0.21
C MET A 105 -9.05 3.32 0.74
N GLY A 106 -9.44 4.30 1.55
CA GLY A 106 -10.76 4.33 2.20
C GLY A 106 -10.88 3.34 3.36
N VAL A 107 -9.77 2.86 3.89
CA VAL A 107 -9.75 2.02 5.10
C VAL A 107 -9.94 2.93 6.31
N LYS A 108 -11.05 2.73 7.01
CA LYS A 108 -11.38 3.45 8.23
C LYS A 108 -10.99 2.62 9.44
N LEU A 109 -9.98 3.06 10.17
CA LEU A 109 -9.47 2.34 11.34
C LEU A 109 -10.49 2.27 12.49
N ASP A 110 -11.38 3.25 12.60
CA ASP A 110 -12.49 3.27 13.57
C ASP A 110 -13.56 2.20 13.30
N GLU A 111 -13.62 1.69 12.08
CA GLU A 111 -14.48 0.55 11.72
C GLU A 111 -13.80 -0.82 11.96
N LEU A 112 -12.53 -0.84 12.32
CA LEU A 112 -11.75 -2.04 12.63
C LEU A 112 -11.64 -2.25 14.14
N ALA A 113 -11.30 -3.45 14.54
CA ALA A 113 -11.04 -3.80 15.93
C ALA A 113 -9.66 -3.27 16.36
N THR A 114 -9.57 -1.99 16.70
CA THR A 114 -8.31 -1.29 16.94
C THR A 114 -8.06 -1.05 18.42
N LEU A 115 -6.81 -1.22 18.84
CA LEU A 115 -6.28 -0.93 20.17
C LEU A 115 -5.02 -0.07 20.04
N SER A 116 -5.01 1.13 20.62
CA SER A 116 -3.85 2.03 20.57
C SER A 116 -2.87 1.73 21.69
N PHE A 117 -1.57 1.85 21.41
CA PHE A 117 -0.49 1.63 22.37
C PHE A 117 0.58 2.71 22.26
N GLY A 118 1.16 3.05 23.41
CA GLY A 118 2.29 3.96 23.53
C GLY A 118 1.90 5.40 23.81
N ASN A 119 2.79 6.31 23.47
CA ASN A 119 2.65 7.74 23.75
C ASN A 119 1.76 8.42 22.68
N GLN A 120 0.54 8.79 23.05
CA GLN A 120 -0.40 9.44 22.15
C GLN A 120 -0.07 10.93 21.90
N ASP A 121 0.93 11.49 22.57
CA ASP A 121 1.36 12.89 22.38
C ASP A 121 2.31 13.05 21.19
N ILE A 122 2.85 11.96 20.66
CA ILE A 122 3.65 11.96 19.43
C ILE A 122 2.80 11.53 18.23
N PRO A 123 3.16 11.94 16.99
CA PRO A 123 2.46 11.49 15.79
C PRO A 123 2.38 9.96 15.71
N LYS A 124 1.26 9.45 15.21
CA LYS A 124 1.14 8.01 14.93
C LYS A 124 2.24 7.58 13.96
N GLN A 125 2.85 6.44 14.24
CA GLN A 125 3.97 5.93 13.46
C GLN A 125 3.54 4.77 12.55
N ALA A 126 2.68 3.88 13.06
CA ALA A 126 2.26 2.71 12.30
C ALA A 126 0.92 2.15 12.77
N THR A 127 0.24 1.48 11.85
CA THR A 127 -0.87 0.57 12.10
C THR A 127 -0.38 -0.86 11.88
N ILE A 128 -0.62 -1.75 12.84
CA ILE A 128 -0.05 -3.11 12.86
C ILE A 128 -1.19 -4.12 13.01
N PHE A 129 -1.38 -4.93 11.99
CA PHE A 129 -2.35 -6.03 12.05
C PHE A 129 -1.74 -7.19 12.82
N VAL A 130 -2.43 -7.60 13.89
CA VAL A 130 -1.92 -8.59 14.85
C VAL A 130 -2.95 -9.67 15.16
N ASP A 131 -2.46 -10.89 15.37
CA ASP A 131 -3.27 -11.98 15.92
C ASP A 131 -2.85 -12.24 17.37
N PRO A 132 -3.78 -12.34 18.32
CA PRO A 132 -3.46 -12.54 19.73
C PRO A 132 -2.63 -13.78 20.04
N ASN A 133 -2.66 -14.78 19.16
CA ASN A 133 -1.91 -16.03 19.33
C ASN A 133 -0.65 -16.09 18.47
N CYS A 134 -0.32 -15.03 17.73
CA CYS A 134 0.84 -14.98 16.86
C CYS A 134 2.15 -14.77 17.65
N GLY A 135 3.09 -15.72 17.56
CA GLY A 135 4.38 -15.65 18.24
C GLY A 135 5.25 -14.44 17.82
N TYR A 136 5.27 -14.11 16.52
CA TYR A 136 6.01 -12.95 16.03
C TYR A 136 5.38 -11.62 16.47
N CYS A 137 4.05 -11.57 16.65
CA CYS A 137 3.38 -10.41 17.24
C CYS A 137 3.85 -10.19 18.69
N HIS A 138 3.92 -11.27 19.48
CA HIS A 138 4.43 -11.19 20.85
C HIS A 138 5.91 -10.80 20.93
N ALA A 139 6.74 -11.22 19.97
CA ALA A 139 8.11 -10.75 19.88
C ALA A 139 8.20 -9.23 19.64
N LEU A 140 7.32 -8.68 18.78
CA LEU A 140 7.19 -7.24 18.59
C LEU A 140 6.72 -6.52 19.87
N PHE A 141 5.66 -7.05 20.51
CA PHE A 141 5.14 -6.50 21.76
C PHE A 141 6.22 -6.42 22.86
N ASN A 142 7.00 -7.49 23.04
CA ASN A 142 8.10 -7.51 24.01
C ASN A 142 9.14 -6.42 23.72
N LYS A 143 9.39 -6.09 22.44
CA LYS A 143 10.32 -5.03 22.06
C LYS A 143 9.77 -3.65 22.42
N ILE A 144 8.56 -3.34 21.97
CA ILE A 144 8.00 -1.98 22.13
C ILE A 144 7.59 -1.66 23.56
N GLN A 145 7.27 -2.66 24.38
CA GLN A 145 6.98 -2.47 25.80
C GLN A 145 8.18 -2.01 26.63
N GLN A 146 9.40 -2.20 26.13
CA GLN A 146 10.62 -1.76 26.84
C GLN A 146 10.78 -0.25 26.87
N SER A 147 10.16 0.46 25.91
CA SER A 147 10.24 1.93 25.80
C SER A 147 8.95 2.48 25.21
N PRO A 148 7.80 2.31 25.91
CA PRO A 148 6.49 2.65 25.36
C PRO A 148 6.35 4.13 24.99
N GLU A 149 7.13 5.00 25.61
CA GLU A 149 7.17 6.43 25.35
C GLU A 149 7.69 6.79 23.94
N LYS A 150 8.40 5.88 23.29
CA LYS A 150 8.97 6.07 21.95
C LYS A 150 7.99 5.76 20.83
N TYR A 151 6.92 5.04 21.13
CA TYR A 151 6.01 4.51 20.12
C TYR A 151 4.62 5.11 20.26
N ASN A 152 3.96 5.32 19.12
CA ASN A 152 2.54 5.55 18.98
C ASN A 152 2.04 4.68 17.84
N VAL A 153 1.43 3.55 18.18
CA VAL A 153 0.99 2.55 17.21
C VAL A 153 -0.43 2.08 17.50
N ASP A 154 -1.16 1.73 16.43
CA ASP A 154 -2.46 1.08 16.54
C ASP A 154 -2.32 -0.40 16.18
N PHE A 155 -2.83 -1.27 17.06
CA PHE A 155 -2.98 -2.70 16.77
C PHE A 155 -4.38 -2.97 16.22
N VAL A 156 -4.46 -3.47 15.00
CA VAL A 156 -5.70 -3.98 14.41
C VAL A 156 -5.78 -5.47 14.65
N LEU A 157 -6.76 -5.86 15.45
CA LEU A 157 -6.97 -7.26 15.82
C LEU A 157 -7.51 -8.05 14.63
N THR A 158 -6.87 -9.16 14.34
CA THR A 158 -7.32 -10.13 13.33
C THR A 158 -7.37 -11.54 13.89
N ALA A 159 -7.86 -12.50 13.12
CA ALA A 159 -8.00 -13.89 13.54
C ALA A 159 -7.45 -14.85 12.47
N MET A 160 -6.18 -14.65 12.10
CA MET A 160 -5.52 -15.45 11.05
C MET A 160 -5.21 -16.88 11.51
N LEU A 161 -5.08 -17.10 12.83
CA LEU A 161 -4.70 -18.39 13.43
C LEU A 161 -5.89 -19.22 13.94
N GLY A 162 -7.11 -18.89 13.46
CA GLY A 162 -8.27 -19.73 13.67
C GLY A 162 -9.24 -19.28 14.78
N SER A 163 -10.10 -20.21 15.23
CA SER A 163 -11.24 -19.88 16.09
C SER A 163 -10.85 -19.33 17.47
N GLN A 164 -9.77 -19.82 18.06
CA GLN A 164 -9.28 -19.32 19.35
C GLN A 164 -8.83 -17.85 19.24
N SER A 165 -8.14 -17.51 18.16
CA SER A 165 -7.76 -16.10 17.87
C SER A 165 -8.99 -15.23 17.65
N LEU A 166 -10.02 -15.75 16.98
CA LEU A 166 -11.28 -15.02 16.79
C LEU A 166 -11.98 -14.72 18.11
N LEU A 167 -12.08 -15.68 19.00
CA LEU A 167 -12.69 -15.51 20.31
C LEU A 167 -11.93 -14.47 21.14
N GLU A 168 -10.60 -14.56 21.16
CA GLU A 168 -9.77 -13.63 21.91
C GLU A 168 -9.80 -12.21 21.31
N SER A 169 -9.70 -12.08 19.98
CA SER A 169 -9.83 -10.79 19.32
C SER A 169 -11.18 -10.11 19.55
N LYS A 170 -12.27 -10.90 19.57
CA LYS A 170 -13.61 -10.38 19.92
C LYS A 170 -13.66 -9.91 21.37
N ARG A 171 -13.11 -10.70 22.31
CA ARG A 171 -13.03 -10.31 23.73
C ARG A 171 -12.30 -8.99 23.90
N LEU A 172 -11.11 -8.86 23.31
CA LEU A 172 -10.30 -7.65 23.37
C LEU A 172 -10.99 -6.45 22.72
N ASN A 173 -11.62 -6.67 21.56
CA ASN A 173 -12.38 -5.61 20.89
C ASN A 173 -13.59 -5.13 21.71
N CYS A 174 -14.25 -6.02 22.42
CA CYS A 174 -15.46 -5.70 23.19
C CYS A 174 -15.17 -5.21 24.61
N ALA A 175 -13.94 -5.25 25.08
CA ALA A 175 -13.56 -4.73 26.38
C ALA A 175 -13.94 -3.26 26.55
N VAL A 176 -14.56 -2.90 27.68
CA VAL A 176 -14.85 -1.52 28.07
C VAL A 176 -13.56 -0.76 28.27
N ASP A 177 -12.64 -1.33 29.04
CA ASP A 177 -11.32 -0.75 29.31
C ASP A 177 -10.32 -1.18 28.24
N LYS A 178 -10.09 -0.29 27.26
CA LYS A 178 -9.16 -0.53 26.17
C LYS A 178 -7.70 -0.58 26.63
N SER A 179 -7.34 0.13 27.68
CA SER A 179 -5.97 0.09 28.24
C SER A 179 -5.66 -1.28 28.81
N LYS A 180 -6.62 -1.89 29.54
CA LYS A 180 -6.45 -3.27 30.00
C LYS A 180 -6.46 -4.28 28.83
N ALA A 181 -7.28 -4.03 27.80
CA ALA A 181 -7.31 -4.89 26.62
C ALA A 181 -5.97 -4.89 25.87
N VAL A 182 -5.28 -3.76 25.76
CA VAL A 182 -3.93 -3.70 25.19
C VAL A 182 -2.94 -4.52 26.04
N ILE A 183 -2.98 -4.38 27.36
CA ILE A 183 -2.12 -5.16 28.27
C ILE A 183 -2.41 -6.66 28.12
N ASP A 184 -3.69 -7.03 28.04
CA ASP A 184 -4.10 -8.42 27.82
C ASP A 184 -3.57 -8.97 26.49
N LEU A 185 -3.69 -8.20 25.41
CA LEU A 185 -3.17 -8.57 24.10
C LEU A 185 -1.65 -8.85 24.17
N MET A 186 -0.91 -7.93 24.79
CA MET A 186 0.54 -7.97 24.78
C MET A 186 1.11 -9.03 25.72
N ASN A 187 0.47 -9.26 26.87
CA ASN A 187 0.97 -10.13 27.93
C ASN A 187 0.17 -11.44 28.11
N LYS A 188 -0.84 -11.69 27.27
CA LYS A 188 -1.74 -12.84 27.39
C LYS A 188 -2.45 -12.94 28.76
N THR A 189 -2.79 -11.80 29.33
CA THR A 189 -3.53 -11.68 30.58
C THR A 189 -5.05 -11.58 30.34
N LYS A 190 -5.84 -11.48 31.40
CA LYS A 190 -7.29 -11.32 31.36
C LYS A 190 -7.75 -10.26 32.34
N LEU A 191 -7.14 -9.07 32.27
CA LEU A 191 -7.45 -7.94 33.15
C LEU A 191 -8.70 -7.19 32.75
N ALA A 192 -9.02 -7.17 31.44
CA ALA A 192 -10.24 -6.60 30.91
C ALA A 192 -11.38 -7.61 31.06
N THR A 193 -12.18 -7.48 32.10
CA THR A 193 -13.29 -8.40 32.43
C THR A 193 -14.66 -7.85 32.05
N GLU A 194 -14.79 -6.53 31.99
CA GLU A 194 -16.03 -5.86 31.61
C GLU A 194 -16.14 -5.69 30.11
N MET A 195 -17.28 -6.16 29.54
CA MET A 195 -17.54 -6.13 28.11
C MET A 195 -18.67 -5.17 27.79
N ARG A 196 -18.57 -4.47 26.67
CA ARG A 196 -19.67 -3.63 26.15
C ARG A 196 -20.84 -4.51 25.72
N GLU A 197 -22.05 -4.16 26.10
CA GLU A 197 -23.28 -4.89 25.76
C GLU A 197 -23.60 -4.82 24.25
N ASP A 198 -23.31 -3.68 23.60
CA ASP A 198 -23.61 -3.37 22.21
C ASP A 198 -22.41 -3.57 21.26
N CYS A 199 -21.44 -4.40 21.65
CA CYS A 199 -20.22 -4.58 20.89
C CYS A 199 -20.44 -5.29 19.55
N ASP A 200 -20.14 -4.61 18.45
CA ASP A 200 -20.08 -5.26 17.13
C ASP A 200 -18.74 -5.99 16.92
N ALA A 201 -18.77 -7.27 17.22
CA ALA A 201 -17.60 -8.14 17.01
C ALA A 201 -17.24 -8.35 15.51
N LYS A 202 -18.09 -7.86 14.57
CA LYS A 202 -17.79 -7.93 13.12
C LYS A 202 -16.57 -7.08 12.74
N ALA A 203 -16.21 -6.07 13.55
CA ALA A 203 -15.00 -5.27 13.34
C ALA A 203 -13.74 -6.15 13.20
N VAL A 204 -13.64 -7.26 13.95
CA VAL A 204 -12.55 -8.23 13.84
C VAL A 204 -12.53 -8.92 12.47
N GLN A 205 -13.69 -9.15 11.86
CA GLN A 205 -13.82 -9.87 10.59
C GLN A 205 -13.47 -8.99 9.38
N LYS A 206 -13.45 -7.67 9.53
CA LYS A 206 -13.05 -6.73 8.47
C LYS A 206 -11.54 -6.72 8.26
N ALA A 207 -10.74 -6.95 9.30
CA ALA A 207 -9.28 -6.89 9.22
C ALA A 207 -8.69 -7.87 8.19
N PRO A 208 -9.09 -9.15 8.09
CA PRO A 208 -8.61 -10.06 7.06
C PRO A 208 -8.94 -9.61 5.63
N ILE A 209 -10.06 -8.89 5.42
CA ILE A 209 -10.42 -8.35 4.11
C ILE A 209 -9.43 -7.24 3.72
N VAL A 210 -9.15 -6.33 4.64
CA VAL A 210 -8.14 -5.27 4.43
C VAL A 210 -6.77 -5.88 4.18
N MET A 211 -6.37 -6.88 4.98
CA MET A 211 -5.11 -7.59 4.80
C MET A 211 -5.01 -8.26 3.42
N GLY A 212 -6.11 -8.84 2.93
CA GLY A 212 -6.17 -9.41 1.58
C GLY A 212 -5.96 -8.38 0.48
N LEU A 213 -6.56 -7.18 0.62
CA LEU A 213 -6.34 -6.06 -0.31
C LEU A 213 -4.89 -5.56 -0.30
N LEU A 214 -4.21 -5.66 0.83
CA LEU A 214 -2.82 -5.24 1.03
C LEU A 214 -1.81 -6.36 0.73
N GLU A 215 -2.27 -7.52 0.24
CA GLU A 215 -1.45 -8.71 -0.01
C GLU A 215 -0.64 -9.16 1.21
N ALA A 216 -1.19 -8.92 2.41
CA ALA A 216 -0.57 -9.35 3.66
C ALA A 216 -0.59 -10.88 3.75
N ARG A 217 0.58 -11.47 4.03
CA ARG A 217 0.76 -12.93 4.04
C ARG A 217 0.62 -13.56 5.43
N GLY A 218 0.47 -12.73 6.46
CA GLY A 218 0.36 -13.19 7.85
C GLY A 218 0.46 -12.05 8.84
N THR A 219 0.69 -12.38 10.12
CA THR A 219 0.86 -11.40 11.20
C THR A 219 2.21 -11.56 11.88
N PRO A 220 2.80 -10.46 12.40
CA PRO A 220 2.31 -9.08 12.24
C PRO A 220 2.42 -8.61 10.78
N PHE A 221 1.49 -7.75 10.36
CA PHE A 221 1.61 -7.00 9.11
C PHE A 221 1.60 -5.53 9.45
N LEU A 222 2.62 -4.81 9.05
CA LEU A 222 2.88 -3.43 9.45
C LEU A 222 2.56 -2.48 8.29
N VAL A 223 1.91 -1.38 8.61
CA VAL A 223 1.68 -0.25 7.69
C VAL A 223 2.11 1.01 8.42
N ARG A 224 3.20 1.62 7.96
CA ARG A 224 3.68 2.90 8.48
C ARG A 224 2.73 4.03 8.04
N GLU A 225 2.76 5.18 8.71
CA GLU A 225 1.83 6.28 8.45
C GLU A 225 1.95 6.81 7.00
N ASP A 226 3.13 6.75 6.40
CA ASP A 226 3.34 7.10 4.97
C ASP A 226 2.95 5.98 4.00
N GLY A 227 2.44 4.87 4.51
CA GLY A 227 1.97 3.72 3.76
C GLY A 227 3.03 2.64 3.48
N LEU A 228 4.28 2.79 3.92
CA LEU A 228 5.27 1.73 3.78
C LEU A 228 4.82 0.47 4.52
N THR A 229 4.77 -0.65 3.83
CA THR A 229 4.31 -1.92 4.39
C THR A 229 5.46 -2.87 4.68
N PHE A 230 5.24 -3.77 5.66
CA PHE A 230 6.15 -4.87 5.95
C PHE A 230 5.38 -6.13 6.37
N ASN A 231 5.70 -7.26 5.74
CA ASN A 231 5.14 -8.57 6.11
C ASN A 231 6.03 -9.25 7.14
N GLY A 232 5.49 -9.51 8.32
CA GLY A 232 6.20 -10.14 9.42
C GLY A 232 6.86 -9.13 10.36
N LEU A 233 7.79 -9.60 11.19
CA LEU A 233 8.56 -8.78 12.12
C LEU A 233 9.86 -8.31 11.46
N PRO A 234 10.09 -7.00 11.28
CA PRO A 234 11.37 -6.50 10.78
C PRO A 234 12.50 -6.83 11.76
N SER A 235 13.69 -7.10 11.24
CA SER A 235 14.88 -7.38 12.07
C SER A 235 15.23 -6.22 13.00
N ASP A 236 14.98 -5.00 12.54
CA ASP A 236 15.07 -3.76 13.31
C ASP A 236 13.82 -2.92 13.07
N PHE A 237 12.93 -2.88 14.07
CA PHE A 237 11.67 -2.15 14.00
C PHE A 237 11.89 -0.64 14.04
N ASP A 238 12.88 -0.17 14.80
CA ASP A 238 13.18 1.26 14.90
C ASP A 238 13.74 1.77 13.57
N ALA A 239 14.71 1.06 12.98
CA ALA A 239 15.22 1.38 11.67
C ALA A 239 14.15 1.34 10.58
N TRP A 240 13.17 0.43 10.66
CA TRP A 240 12.05 0.38 9.74
C TRP A 240 11.11 1.59 9.88
N LEU A 241 10.88 2.07 11.11
CA LEU A 241 10.08 3.29 11.34
C LEU A 241 10.75 4.54 10.76
N GLU A 242 12.09 4.59 10.73
CA GLU A 242 12.89 5.74 10.29
C GLU A 242 13.32 5.66 8.81
N MET A 243 13.08 4.53 8.13
CA MET A 243 13.49 4.31 6.73
C MET A 243 12.84 5.32 5.77
N GLU A 244 13.63 5.97 4.90
CA GLU A 244 13.18 6.90 3.84
C GLU A 244 12.57 6.17 2.61
#